data_e3ff254b3157006f9ab66b27e6f44b83
#
_entry.id   e3ff254b3157006f9ab66b27e6f44b83
#
_cell.length_a   1.000
_cell.length_b   1.000
_cell.length_c   1.000
_cell.angle_alpha   90.00
_cell.angle_beta   90.00
_cell.angle_gamma   90.00
#
_symmetry.space_group_name_H-M   'P 1'
#
loop_
_entity.id
_entity.type
_entity.pdbx_description
1 polymer ?
#
loop_
_entity_poly.entity_id
_entity_poly.type
_entity_poly.pdbx_seq_one_letter_code
_entity_poly.pdbx_strand_id
1 'polypeptide(L)'
;MLVEVEWCLEDALPFPLCLSATSDPPTCASLTKISVARGNVLLVDHGLNATEKLGPAPEGATVATCASACADAEVRATAARWRPSLSRADVTLAQPHVPDTLNAACGGCGPASATGMLRQDVSAAVPQMMLHCDEGGFATRWEARADLLDSGPDDRHFVVEIDDLRRAWLRFGDGSHGRALEPQTVFDAAYRVGSGPAGNVGAEAITQLVFRNAFPDGAGIRVRNSMAAVGGTSPEPVAQARLRAPQALRQRLERAVTPADYAAIVLRDFSDRVQRAAAQWRASSATVEVRVAIDALGTRAPSATLLACIERHLQAYRRIGHDVRVVPARAVAVDLALHICVKPHVLRGHVKAALLQALGNGRLQDGAPAFFHPDALTLGQALYVSRIVAVAQAVDGVAGVVVQRLQRLYETANGELAAGFLAIGALEVARLDNDPVNPENGQLALMLEGGR
;
A
#
# COMPACT_ATOMS: atom_id res chain seq x y z
N MET A 1 11.81 -33.87 -8.83
CA MET A 1 12.44 -32.70 -8.22
C MET A 1 11.30 -31.95 -7.54
N LEU A 2 11.34 -31.82 -6.22
CA LEU A 2 10.35 -31.03 -5.46
C LEU A 2 10.89 -29.59 -5.41
N VAL A 3 10.05 -28.63 -5.75
CA VAL A 3 10.39 -27.21 -5.64
C VAL A 3 9.38 -26.61 -4.69
N GLU A 4 9.85 -26.02 -3.61
CA GLU A 4 9.06 -25.24 -2.68
C GLU A 4 9.07 -23.79 -3.13
N VAL A 5 7.92 -23.14 -3.11
CA VAL A 5 7.75 -21.74 -3.47
C VAL A 5 7.08 -21.04 -2.30
N GLU A 6 7.72 -20.00 -1.80
CA GLU A 6 7.20 -19.15 -0.75
C GLU A 6 6.82 -17.79 -1.34
N TRP A 7 5.73 -17.20 -0.87
CA TRP A 7 5.29 -15.85 -1.25
C TRP A 7 4.83 -15.07 -0.02
N CYS A 8 4.78 -13.75 -0.16
CA CYS A 8 4.32 -12.88 0.91
C CYS A 8 2.84 -13.09 1.20
N LEU A 9 2.43 -12.81 2.44
CA LEU A 9 1.03 -12.94 2.86
C LEU A 9 0.09 -12.06 2.01
N GLU A 10 0.55 -10.88 1.61
CA GLU A 10 -0.17 -9.95 0.74
C GLU A 10 -0.44 -10.52 -0.66
N ASP A 11 0.41 -11.45 -1.10
CA ASP A 11 0.29 -12.14 -2.39
C ASP A 11 -0.49 -13.45 -2.27
N ALA A 12 -0.94 -13.81 -1.06
CA ALA A 12 -1.73 -15.02 -0.84
C ALA A 12 -3.09 -14.94 -1.55
N LEU A 13 -3.52 -16.07 -2.07
CA LEU A 13 -4.83 -16.15 -2.70
C LEU A 13 -5.94 -15.96 -1.64
N PRO A 14 -6.95 -15.11 -1.90
CA PRO A 14 -8.05 -14.86 -0.97
C PRO A 14 -9.08 -16.00 -0.94
N PHE A 15 -8.86 -17.07 -1.67
CA PHE A 15 -9.76 -18.22 -1.78
C PHE A 15 -8.98 -19.53 -1.92
N PRO A 16 -9.52 -20.65 -1.43
CA PRO A 16 -8.89 -21.96 -1.60
C PRO A 16 -8.97 -22.43 -3.05
N LEU A 17 -7.90 -23.09 -3.53
CA LEU A 17 -7.86 -23.72 -4.85
C LEU A 17 -8.09 -25.23 -4.72
N CYS A 18 -9.02 -25.75 -5.54
CA CYS A 18 -9.20 -27.20 -5.68
C CYS A 18 -8.10 -27.79 -6.56
N LEU A 19 -7.36 -28.76 -6.03
CA LEU A 19 -6.34 -29.49 -6.81
C LEU A 19 -6.93 -30.69 -7.56
N SER A 20 -8.04 -31.25 -7.05
CA SER A 20 -8.78 -32.35 -7.65
C SER A 20 -10.28 -32.19 -7.38
N ALA A 21 -11.11 -32.77 -8.24
CA ALA A 21 -12.55 -32.85 -8.09
C ALA A 21 -13.07 -34.15 -8.69
N THR A 22 -14.33 -34.44 -8.47
CA THR A 22 -15.05 -35.55 -9.14
C THR A 22 -16.03 -34.94 -10.11
N SER A 23 -16.07 -35.45 -11.33
CA SER A 23 -17.07 -35.02 -12.34
C SER A 23 -18.48 -35.46 -11.93
N ASP A 24 -19.47 -34.80 -12.53
CA ASP A 24 -20.88 -35.13 -12.28
C ASP A 24 -21.24 -36.57 -12.71
N PRO A 25 -22.27 -37.17 -12.06
CA PRO A 25 -22.83 -38.42 -12.52
C PRO A 25 -23.33 -38.33 -13.97
N PRO A 26 -23.22 -39.41 -14.74
CA PRO A 26 -22.91 -40.80 -14.38
C PRO A 26 -21.42 -41.15 -14.39
N THR A 27 -20.56 -40.24 -14.87
CA THR A 27 -19.14 -40.55 -15.08
C THR A 27 -18.34 -40.65 -13.79
N CYS A 28 -18.65 -39.83 -12.80
CA CYS A 28 -17.95 -39.77 -11.48
C CYS A 28 -16.41 -39.91 -11.59
N ALA A 29 -15.82 -39.36 -12.65
CA ALA A 29 -14.41 -39.51 -12.94
C ALA A 29 -13.58 -38.56 -12.03
N SER A 30 -12.46 -39.05 -11.52
CA SER A 30 -11.52 -38.20 -10.77
C SER A 30 -10.79 -37.26 -11.72
N LEU A 31 -11.00 -35.97 -11.54
CA LEU A 31 -10.29 -34.91 -12.24
C LEU A 31 -9.11 -34.46 -11.40
N THR A 32 -7.91 -34.53 -11.96
CA THR A 32 -6.68 -34.07 -11.31
C THR A 32 -6.10 -32.86 -12.04
N LYS A 33 -5.26 -32.09 -11.35
CA LYS A 33 -4.60 -30.89 -11.89
C LYS A 33 -5.59 -29.82 -12.37
N ILE A 34 -6.67 -29.62 -11.63
CA ILE A 34 -7.69 -28.62 -11.92
C ILE A 34 -7.09 -27.21 -11.77
N SER A 35 -6.25 -27.01 -10.76
CA SER A 35 -5.49 -25.77 -10.54
C SER A 35 -4.02 -26.04 -10.76
N VAL A 36 -3.36 -25.10 -11.44
CA VAL A 36 -1.93 -25.15 -11.71
C VAL A 36 -1.30 -23.79 -11.43
N ALA A 37 -0.11 -23.78 -10.82
CA ALA A 37 0.73 -22.61 -10.69
C ALA A 37 1.75 -22.58 -11.84
N ARG A 38 1.90 -21.43 -12.49
CA ARG A 38 2.85 -21.23 -13.57
C ARG A 38 3.75 -20.06 -13.22
N GLY A 39 5.07 -20.26 -13.25
CA GLY A 39 6.08 -19.27 -12.91
C GLY A 39 6.63 -18.46 -14.10
N ASN A 40 6.08 -18.64 -15.31
CA ASN A 40 6.51 -17.92 -16.52
C ASN A 40 5.74 -16.59 -16.67
N VAL A 41 5.76 -15.76 -15.64
CA VAL A 41 5.10 -14.45 -15.57
C VAL A 41 6.17 -13.39 -15.34
N LEU A 42 6.10 -12.29 -16.09
CA LEU A 42 6.93 -11.11 -15.93
C LEU A 42 6.03 -9.90 -15.69
N LEU A 43 6.40 -9.09 -14.70
CA LEU A 43 5.83 -7.76 -14.56
C LEU A 43 6.42 -6.85 -15.62
N VAL A 44 5.56 -6.15 -16.34
CA VAL A 44 5.92 -5.18 -17.35
C VAL A 44 5.14 -3.89 -17.12
N ASP A 45 5.74 -2.78 -17.51
CA ASP A 45 5.13 -1.47 -17.43
C ASP A 45 5.18 -0.76 -18.78
N HIS A 46 4.35 0.26 -18.96
CA HIS A 46 4.31 1.06 -20.17
C HIS A 46 5.49 2.03 -20.23
N GLY A 47 6.13 2.16 -21.40
CA GLY A 47 7.14 3.16 -21.67
C GLY A 47 8.25 2.68 -22.61
N LEU A 48 8.88 3.62 -23.26
CA LEU A 48 10.02 3.43 -24.15
C LEU A 48 11.28 4.03 -23.52
N ASN A 49 12.36 3.27 -23.44
CA ASN A 49 13.65 3.80 -22.99
C ASN A 49 14.26 4.66 -24.08
N ALA A 50 14.73 5.84 -23.70
CA ALA A 50 15.43 6.78 -24.54
C ALA A 50 16.76 7.16 -23.90
N THR A 51 17.76 7.44 -24.71
CA THR A 51 19.07 7.93 -24.28
C THR A 51 19.50 9.10 -25.15
N GLU A 52 20.09 10.12 -24.54
CA GLU A 52 20.69 11.25 -25.26
C GLU A 52 21.82 11.88 -24.45
N LYS A 53 22.67 12.64 -25.14
CA LYS A 53 23.73 13.41 -24.49
C LYS A 53 23.28 14.86 -24.26
N LEU A 54 23.51 15.34 -23.04
CA LEU A 54 23.21 16.70 -22.64
C LEU A 54 24.50 17.44 -22.29
N GLY A 55 24.68 18.62 -22.77
CA GLY A 55 25.86 19.45 -22.49
C GLY A 55 26.62 19.85 -23.71
N PRO A 56 27.76 20.47 -23.54
CA PRO A 56 28.44 20.73 -22.26
C PRO A 56 27.75 21.82 -21.42
N ALA A 57 27.87 21.73 -20.10
CA ALA A 57 27.44 22.80 -19.20
C ALA A 57 28.27 24.08 -19.47
N PRO A 58 27.63 25.27 -19.53
CA PRO A 58 28.33 26.51 -19.87
C PRO A 58 29.32 26.94 -18.79
N GLU A 59 30.32 27.72 -19.19
CA GLU A 59 31.25 28.36 -18.26
C GLU A 59 30.51 29.38 -17.37
N GLY A 60 30.90 29.47 -16.11
CA GLY A 60 30.29 30.33 -15.13
C GLY A 60 31.31 31.06 -14.25
N ALA A 61 30.98 31.28 -13.00
CA ALA A 61 31.83 32.00 -12.08
C ALA A 61 32.94 31.10 -11.51
N THR A 62 34.12 31.70 -11.33
CA THR A 62 35.21 31.06 -10.60
C THR A 62 35.21 31.62 -9.16
N VAL A 63 35.07 30.77 -8.19
CA VAL A 63 35.14 31.11 -6.76
C VAL A 63 36.48 30.63 -6.20
N ALA A 64 37.25 31.57 -5.66
CA ALA A 64 38.49 31.22 -4.98
C ALA A 64 38.30 31.33 -3.49
N THR A 65 38.64 30.26 -2.77
CA THR A 65 38.71 30.27 -1.31
C THR A 65 40.16 30.45 -0.85
N CYS A 66 40.38 31.36 0.11
CA CYS A 66 41.73 31.57 0.63
C CYS A 66 42.17 30.39 1.53
N ALA A 67 43.47 30.12 1.50
CA ALA A 67 44.04 29.15 2.44
C ALA A 67 43.73 29.52 3.92
N SER A 68 43.42 28.53 4.71
CA SER A 68 43.22 28.64 6.16
C SER A 68 44.12 27.66 6.89
N ALA A 69 44.16 27.74 8.22
CA ALA A 69 44.93 26.77 9.01
C ALA A 69 44.46 25.30 8.86
N CYS A 70 43.29 25.10 8.29
CA CYS A 70 42.66 23.77 8.16
C CYS A 70 42.43 23.35 6.69
N ALA A 71 42.68 24.21 5.71
CA ALA A 71 42.45 23.91 4.29
C ALA A 71 43.35 24.77 3.38
N ASP A 72 43.82 24.21 2.29
CA ASP A 72 44.58 24.90 1.26
C ASP A 72 43.67 25.86 0.47
N ALA A 73 44.29 26.82 -0.26
CA ALA A 73 43.55 27.68 -1.17
C ALA A 73 42.98 26.85 -2.32
N GLU A 74 41.70 26.87 -2.51
CA GLU A 74 41.00 26.14 -3.57
C GLU A 74 40.32 27.13 -4.54
N VAL A 75 40.52 26.89 -5.84
CA VAL A 75 39.83 27.62 -6.91
C VAL A 75 38.85 26.68 -7.57
N ARG A 76 37.56 26.91 -7.32
CA ARG A 76 36.49 26.11 -7.91
C ARG A 76 35.73 26.91 -8.95
N ALA A 77 35.66 26.37 -10.15
CA ALA A 77 34.81 26.91 -11.18
C ALA A 77 33.43 26.25 -11.12
N THR A 78 32.38 27.05 -11.14
CA THR A 78 31.00 26.58 -11.23
C THR A 78 30.40 26.94 -12.56
N ALA A 79 29.57 26.08 -13.14
CA ALA A 79 28.85 26.37 -14.37
C ALA A 79 27.88 27.54 -14.18
N ALA A 80 27.63 28.29 -15.23
CA ALA A 80 26.53 29.24 -15.25
C ALA A 80 25.19 28.48 -15.15
N ARG A 81 24.13 29.21 -14.79
CA ARG A 81 22.79 28.61 -14.71
C ARG A 81 22.43 27.93 -16.03
N TRP A 82 22.29 26.61 -15.97
CA TRP A 82 22.02 25.78 -17.13
C TRP A 82 20.75 24.95 -16.91
N ARG A 83 19.86 25.02 -17.89
CA ARG A 83 18.59 24.29 -17.86
C ARG A 83 18.37 23.60 -19.21
N PRO A 84 19.03 22.45 -19.44
CA PRO A 84 18.83 21.70 -20.67
C PRO A 84 17.44 21.10 -20.72
N SER A 85 16.87 20.99 -21.91
CA SER A 85 15.64 20.27 -22.16
C SER A 85 15.92 18.94 -22.82
N LEU A 86 15.09 17.94 -22.52
CA LEU A 86 15.13 16.66 -23.22
C LEU A 86 14.53 16.80 -24.62
N SER A 87 15.04 16.01 -25.55
CA SER A 87 14.57 15.99 -26.95
C SER A 87 13.16 15.35 -27.07
N ARG A 88 12.82 14.43 -26.19
CA ARG A 88 11.52 13.77 -26.19
C ARG A 88 10.64 14.30 -25.06
N ALA A 89 9.38 14.54 -25.39
CA ALA A 89 8.33 14.87 -24.43
C ALA A 89 7.79 13.62 -23.70
N ASP A 90 6.88 13.82 -22.77
CA ASP A 90 6.16 12.76 -22.05
C ASP A 90 7.08 11.84 -21.24
N VAL A 91 8.03 12.41 -20.48
CA VAL A 91 8.83 11.63 -19.53
C VAL A 91 7.89 10.92 -18.54
N THR A 92 8.08 9.61 -18.39
CA THR A 92 7.30 8.81 -17.46
C THR A 92 7.60 9.20 -16.02
N LEU A 93 6.54 9.42 -15.25
CA LEU A 93 6.60 9.64 -13.80
C LEU A 93 6.11 8.38 -13.11
N ALA A 94 6.87 7.85 -12.19
CA ALA A 94 6.48 6.70 -11.39
C ALA A 94 7.14 6.76 -10.01
N GLN A 95 6.54 6.12 -9.04
CA GLN A 95 7.18 5.95 -7.74
C GLN A 95 8.43 5.06 -7.94
N PRO A 96 9.62 5.48 -7.49
CA PRO A 96 10.80 4.65 -7.57
C PRO A 96 10.61 3.41 -6.71
N HIS A 97 10.98 2.26 -7.26
CA HIS A 97 11.07 1.04 -6.45
C HIS A 97 12.35 1.12 -5.62
N VAL A 98 12.22 1.63 -4.43
CA VAL A 98 13.28 1.56 -3.42
C VAL A 98 13.07 0.25 -2.66
N PRO A 99 14.08 -0.64 -2.56
CA PRO A 99 14.02 -1.75 -1.64
C PRO A 99 13.66 -1.19 -0.26
N ASP A 100 12.50 -1.59 0.27
CA ASP A 100 12.04 -1.07 1.54
C ASP A 100 12.92 -1.61 2.67
N THR A 101 13.99 -0.86 2.98
CA THR A 101 14.91 -1.20 4.06
C THR A 101 14.21 -1.23 5.41
N LEU A 102 13.17 -0.42 5.58
CA LEU A 102 12.34 -0.43 6.78
C LEU A 102 11.54 -1.74 6.84
N ASN A 103 10.98 -2.18 5.71
CA ASN A 103 10.23 -3.42 5.60
C ASN A 103 11.12 -4.63 5.91
N ALA A 104 12.29 -4.71 5.32
CA ALA A 104 13.27 -5.77 5.59
C ALA A 104 13.73 -5.77 7.06
N ALA A 105 14.01 -4.59 7.63
CA ALA A 105 14.42 -4.45 9.03
C ALA A 105 13.33 -4.83 10.03
N CYS A 106 12.06 -4.77 9.63
CA CYS A 106 10.90 -5.10 10.46
C CYS A 106 10.32 -6.50 10.19
N GLY A 107 11.06 -7.38 9.52
CA GLY A 107 10.64 -8.76 9.24
C GLY A 107 9.62 -8.90 8.12
N GLY A 108 9.55 -7.92 7.22
CA GLY A 108 8.79 -8.04 5.98
C GLY A 108 9.44 -9.02 4.99
N CYS A 109 8.72 -9.38 3.94
CA CYS A 109 9.18 -10.29 2.88
C CYS A 109 10.23 -9.64 1.98
N GLY A 110 11.45 -9.44 2.35
CA GLY A 110 12.51 -9.00 1.44
C GLY A 110 12.15 -7.82 0.52
N PRO A 111 12.44 -7.86 -0.78
CA PRO A 111 11.94 -6.88 -1.73
C PRO A 111 10.40 -6.92 -1.74
N ALA A 112 9.75 -5.78 -1.96
CA ALA A 112 8.29 -5.61 -1.86
C ALA A 112 7.50 -6.77 -2.47
N SER A 113 6.35 -7.11 -1.87
CA SER A 113 5.40 -8.08 -2.41
C SER A 113 4.99 -7.70 -3.84
N ALA A 114 4.59 -8.66 -4.67
CA ALA A 114 4.10 -8.38 -6.02
C ALA A 114 2.88 -7.44 -5.98
N THR A 115 1.98 -7.63 -5.03
CA THR A 115 0.84 -6.73 -4.77
C THR A 115 1.29 -5.33 -4.40
N GLY A 116 2.33 -5.19 -3.56
CA GLY A 116 2.92 -3.90 -3.21
C GLY A 116 3.56 -3.19 -4.40
N MET A 117 4.25 -3.92 -5.27
CA MET A 117 4.87 -3.39 -6.49
C MET A 117 3.86 -2.87 -7.51
N LEU A 118 2.64 -3.43 -7.53
CA LEU A 118 1.55 -2.98 -8.39
C LEU A 118 0.87 -1.70 -7.89
N ARG A 119 1.07 -1.33 -6.63
CA ARG A 119 0.54 -0.09 -6.07
C ARG A 119 1.52 1.05 -6.34
N GLN A 120 1.01 2.16 -6.84
CA GLN A 120 1.78 3.37 -7.08
C GLN A 120 1.18 4.52 -6.26
N ASP A 121 2.00 5.16 -5.45
CA ASP A 121 1.65 6.44 -4.83
C ASP A 121 2.00 7.57 -5.81
N VAL A 122 0.96 8.19 -6.36
CA VAL A 122 1.12 9.29 -7.32
C VAL A 122 1.85 10.49 -6.70
N SER A 123 1.72 10.70 -5.39
CA SER A 123 2.38 11.81 -4.68
C SER A 123 3.89 11.60 -4.54
N ALA A 124 4.34 10.35 -4.55
CA ALA A 124 5.75 9.96 -4.49
C ALA A 124 6.37 9.73 -5.89
N ALA A 125 5.61 9.98 -6.96
CA ALA A 125 6.09 9.78 -8.32
C ALA A 125 7.18 10.79 -8.68
N VAL A 126 8.30 10.30 -9.17
CA VAL A 126 9.42 11.08 -9.70
C VAL A 126 9.67 10.71 -11.15
N PRO A 127 10.31 11.60 -11.94
CA PRO A 127 10.68 11.27 -13.31
C PRO A 127 11.57 10.04 -13.39
N GLN A 128 11.19 9.11 -14.25
CA GLN A 128 11.95 7.88 -14.49
C GLN A 128 13.13 8.20 -15.40
N MET A 129 14.16 8.81 -14.81
CA MET A 129 15.37 9.16 -15.52
C MET A 129 16.60 9.13 -14.61
N MET A 130 17.74 8.98 -15.23
CA MET A 130 19.04 8.93 -14.60
C MET A 130 20.04 9.64 -15.49
N LEU A 131 20.94 10.41 -14.88
CA LEU A 131 22.03 11.03 -15.57
C LEU A 131 23.34 10.40 -15.13
N HIS A 132 24.22 10.18 -16.08
CA HIS A 132 25.59 9.76 -15.83
C HIS A 132 26.54 10.81 -16.41
N CYS A 133 27.58 11.14 -15.68
CA CYS A 133 28.68 11.96 -16.19
C CYS A 133 30.01 11.37 -15.73
N ASP A 134 31.07 11.76 -16.41
CA ASP A 134 32.44 11.43 -15.99
C ASP A 134 32.96 12.62 -15.17
N GLU A 135 33.31 12.36 -13.91
CA GLU A 135 33.94 13.30 -13.01
C GLU A 135 35.34 12.77 -12.66
N GLY A 136 36.37 13.35 -13.32
CA GLY A 136 37.76 12.96 -13.03
C GLY A 136 38.13 11.50 -13.36
N GLY A 137 37.50 10.91 -14.37
CA GLY A 137 37.70 9.51 -14.78
C GLY A 137 36.81 8.51 -14.05
N PHE A 138 35.87 8.98 -13.26
CA PHE A 138 34.87 8.13 -12.57
C PHE A 138 33.47 8.41 -13.10
N ALA A 139 32.80 7.34 -13.53
CA ALA A 139 31.38 7.44 -13.90
C ALA A 139 30.54 7.70 -12.65
N THR A 140 29.93 8.87 -12.57
CA THR A 140 29.07 9.29 -11.47
C THR A 140 27.61 9.29 -11.89
N ARG A 141 26.74 9.01 -10.93
CA ARG A 141 25.30 8.93 -11.13
C ARG A 141 24.62 10.11 -10.44
N TRP A 142 23.67 10.73 -11.14
CA TRP A 142 22.80 11.77 -10.62
C TRP A 142 21.36 11.27 -10.61
N GLU A 143 20.62 11.62 -9.55
CA GLU A 143 19.28 11.13 -9.30
C GLU A 143 18.23 12.26 -9.38
N ALA A 144 17.11 11.96 -10.04
CA ALA A 144 15.97 12.85 -10.07
C ALA A 144 15.27 12.88 -8.69
N ARG A 145 14.95 14.09 -8.23
CA ARG A 145 14.19 14.35 -7.00
C ARG A 145 12.96 15.20 -7.31
N ALA A 146 11.96 15.15 -6.43
CA ALA A 146 10.79 16.04 -6.52
C ALA A 146 11.19 17.51 -6.29
N ASP A 147 12.07 17.74 -5.32
CA ASP A 147 12.69 19.04 -5.03
C ASP A 147 14.12 18.86 -4.49
N LEU A 148 14.83 19.94 -4.24
CA LEU A 148 16.19 19.93 -3.70
C LEU A 148 16.30 20.44 -2.26
N LEU A 149 15.17 20.64 -1.56
CA LEU A 149 15.17 21.22 -0.20
C LEU A 149 15.95 20.37 0.80
N ASP A 150 15.84 19.05 0.68
CA ASP A 150 16.53 18.08 1.55
C ASP A 150 17.89 17.65 0.99
N SER A 151 18.35 18.24 -0.10
CA SER A 151 19.62 17.89 -0.74
C SER A 151 20.77 18.68 -0.12
N GLY A 152 21.81 17.98 0.31
CA GLY A 152 23.06 18.58 0.78
C GLY A 152 23.89 19.16 -0.36
N PRO A 153 24.93 19.98 -0.05
CA PRO A 153 25.73 20.69 -1.06
C PRO A 153 26.50 19.78 -2.03
N ASP A 154 26.77 18.54 -1.66
CA ASP A 154 27.52 17.58 -2.45
C ASP A 154 26.63 16.50 -3.10
N ASP A 155 25.32 16.51 -2.83
CA ASP A 155 24.39 15.54 -3.36
C ASP A 155 24.16 15.74 -4.86
N ARG A 156 24.34 14.67 -5.61
CA ARG A 156 24.14 14.64 -7.07
C ARG A 156 22.67 14.47 -7.40
N HIS A 157 21.89 15.49 -7.07
CA HIS A 157 20.45 15.53 -7.29
C HIS A 157 20.07 16.58 -8.31
N PHE A 158 19.00 16.36 -9.04
CA PHE A 158 18.41 17.32 -9.95
C PHE A 158 16.89 17.22 -9.96
N VAL A 159 16.22 18.26 -10.41
CA VAL A 159 14.76 18.31 -10.55
C VAL A 159 14.41 18.36 -12.03
N VAL A 160 13.33 17.70 -12.40
CA VAL A 160 12.75 17.74 -13.73
C VAL A 160 11.49 18.59 -13.70
N GLU A 161 11.50 19.68 -14.42
CA GLU A 161 10.38 20.60 -14.58
C GLU A 161 9.72 20.35 -15.94
N ILE A 162 8.43 20.05 -15.95
CA ILE A 162 7.69 19.74 -17.17
C ILE A 162 6.86 20.95 -17.58
N ASP A 163 7.03 21.40 -18.82
CA ASP A 163 6.29 22.52 -19.38
C ASP A 163 4.90 22.11 -19.93
N ASP A 164 4.11 23.11 -20.37
CA ASP A 164 2.78 22.89 -20.93
C ASP A 164 2.78 22.06 -22.24
N LEU A 165 3.94 21.97 -22.91
CA LEU A 165 4.17 21.12 -24.08
C LEU A 165 4.68 19.73 -23.69
N ARG A 166 4.67 19.41 -22.39
CA ARG A 166 5.15 18.15 -21.81
C ARG A 166 6.64 17.89 -22.03
N ARG A 167 7.45 18.92 -22.34
CA ARG A 167 8.90 18.80 -22.41
C ARG A 167 9.48 18.93 -21.02
N ALA A 168 10.49 18.11 -20.76
CA ALA A 168 11.20 18.09 -19.50
C ALA A 168 12.43 18.99 -19.54
N TRP A 169 12.56 19.87 -18.56
CA TRP A 169 13.68 20.78 -18.33
C TRP A 169 14.39 20.36 -17.05
N LEU A 170 15.71 20.29 -17.09
CA LEU A 170 16.48 19.85 -15.93
C LEU A 170 16.98 21.07 -15.15
N ARG A 171 16.85 21.02 -13.84
CA ARG A 171 17.37 22.02 -12.91
C ARG A 171 18.29 21.35 -11.90
N PHE A 172 19.52 21.80 -11.85
CA PHE A 172 20.56 21.31 -10.97
C PHE A 172 20.67 22.15 -9.69
N GLY A 173 21.39 21.62 -8.69
CA GLY A 173 21.68 22.31 -7.44
C GLY A 173 22.57 23.55 -7.63
N ASP A 174 22.58 24.39 -6.61
CA ASP A 174 23.34 25.63 -6.54
C ASP A 174 24.60 25.55 -5.66
N GLY A 175 24.87 24.36 -5.09
CA GLY A 175 25.96 24.13 -4.14
C GLY A 175 25.56 24.33 -2.68
N SER A 176 24.32 24.78 -2.43
CA SER A 176 23.71 24.80 -1.10
C SER A 176 22.64 23.71 -0.98
N HIS A 177 21.79 23.64 -2.00
CA HIS A 177 20.75 22.64 -2.16
C HIS A 177 21.02 21.80 -3.42
N GLY A 178 21.74 20.70 -3.24
CA GLY A 178 22.27 19.89 -4.31
C GLY A 178 23.58 20.43 -4.90
N ARG A 179 24.38 19.52 -5.43
CA ARG A 179 25.70 19.84 -6.00
C ARG A 179 25.59 20.77 -7.18
N ALA A 180 26.40 21.84 -7.17
CA ALA A 180 26.57 22.73 -8.32
C ALA A 180 27.34 22.00 -9.43
N LEU A 181 26.99 22.29 -10.69
CA LEU A 181 27.68 21.72 -11.85
C LEU A 181 29.06 22.35 -12.04
N GLU A 182 30.01 21.56 -12.52
CA GLU A 182 31.26 22.05 -13.06
C GLU A 182 31.09 22.47 -14.52
N PRO A 183 31.81 23.49 -14.97
CA PRO A 183 31.80 23.85 -16.40
C PRO A 183 32.20 22.68 -17.29
N GLN A 184 31.68 22.63 -18.49
CA GLN A 184 31.96 21.59 -19.48
C GLN A 184 31.48 20.20 -19.14
N THR A 185 30.69 20.01 -18.03
CA THR A 185 30.09 18.72 -17.70
C THR A 185 29.13 18.28 -18.81
N VAL A 186 29.29 17.04 -19.26
CA VAL A 186 28.42 16.38 -20.24
C VAL A 186 27.74 15.20 -19.57
N PHE A 187 26.43 15.10 -19.74
CA PHE A 187 25.63 14.00 -19.19
C PHE A 187 25.20 13.04 -20.29
N ASP A 188 25.28 11.75 -19.98
CA ASP A 188 24.53 10.72 -20.66
C ASP A 188 23.19 10.55 -19.92
N ALA A 189 22.11 11.03 -20.53
CA ALA A 189 20.77 10.94 -19.99
C ALA A 189 20.11 9.65 -20.47
N ALA A 190 19.68 8.81 -19.52
CA ALA A 190 18.84 7.66 -19.77
C ALA A 190 17.49 7.90 -19.12
N TYR A 191 16.42 7.87 -19.87
CA TYR A 191 15.08 8.18 -19.38
C TYR A 191 14.01 7.36 -20.08
N ARG A 192 12.83 7.32 -19.47
CA ARG A 192 11.69 6.60 -19.98
C ARG A 192 10.63 7.56 -20.47
N VAL A 193 10.04 7.25 -21.61
CA VAL A 193 9.00 8.06 -22.26
C VAL A 193 7.72 7.25 -22.38
N GLY A 194 6.60 7.80 -21.95
CA GLY A 194 5.29 7.19 -22.10
C GLY A 194 4.22 7.97 -21.33
N SER A 195 3.07 8.17 -21.96
CA SER A 195 1.92 8.78 -21.30
C SER A 195 1.15 7.72 -20.50
N GLY A 196 0.84 8.01 -19.22
CA GLY A 196 0.18 7.07 -18.31
C GLY A 196 -1.08 6.42 -18.88
N PRO A 197 -2.09 7.17 -19.39
CA PRO A 197 -3.33 6.61 -19.91
C PRO A 197 -3.16 5.66 -21.10
N ALA A 198 -2.13 5.88 -21.92
CA ALA A 198 -1.88 5.02 -23.10
C ALA A 198 -1.41 3.62 -22.71
N GLY A 199 -0.92 3.44 -21.49
CA GLY A 199 -0.52 2.14 -20.95
C GLY A 199 -1.68 1.31 -20.42
N ASN A 200 -2.86 1.87 -20.25
CA ASN A 200 -4.04 1.14 -19.76
C ASN A 200 -4.67 0.35 -20.91
N VAL A 201 -4.26 -0.89 -21.07
CA VAL A 201 -4.76 -1.79 -22.10
C VAL A 201 -5.51 -2.97 -21.50
N GLY A 202 -6.52 -3.47 -22.23
CA GLY A 202 -7.33 -4.61 -21.79
C GLY A 202 -6.52 -5.91 -21.64
N ALA A 203 -7.13 -6.90 -20.99
CA ALA A 203 -6.59 -8.25 -20.99
C ALA A 203 -6.46 -8.77 -22.42
N GLU A 204 -5.48 -9.65 -22.66
CA GLU A 204 -5.17 -10.27 -23.97
C GLU A 204 -4.79 -9.27 -25.09
N ALA A 205 -4.48 -8.01 -24.74
CA ALA A 205 -4.09 -6.98 -25.71
C ALA A 205 -2.60 -7.02 -26.07
N ILE A 206 -1.75 -7.52 -25.15
CA ILE A 206 -0.29 -7.61 -25.35
C ILE A 206 0.02 -9.00 -25.89
N THR A 207 0.32 -9.08 -27.19
CA THR A 207 0.52 -10.35 -27.89
C THR A 207 1.89 -10.46 -28.57
N GLN A 208 2.71 -9.40 -28.53
CA GLN A 208 4.00 -9.37 -29.21
C GLN A 208 5.14 -9.20 -28.22
N LEU A 209 6.25 -9.87 -28.50
CA LEU A 209 7.50 -9.76 -27.76
C LEU A 209 8.61 -9.40 -28.75
N VAL A 210 9.32 -8.31 -28.44
CA VAL A 210 10.45 -7.86 -29.24
C VAL A 210 11.72 -8.05 -28.44
N PHE A 211 12.64 -8.83 -28.97
CA PHE A 211 13.97 -9.05 -28.39
C PHE A 211 14.98 -8.04 -28.95
N ARG A 212 15.83 -7.50 -28.10
CA ARG A 212 16.95 -6.63 -28.53
C ARG A 212 18.12 -7.45 -29.11
N ASN A 213 18.30 -8.66 -28.61
CA ASN A 213 19.35 -9.58 -29.06
C ASN A 213 18.72 -10.76 -29.81
N ALA A 214 19.51 -11.44 -30.64
CA ALA A 214 19.07 -12.63 -31.33
C ALA A 214 18.58 -13.68 -30.33
N PHE A 215 17.36 -14.16 -30.54
CA PHE A 215 16.78 -15.22 -29.73
C PHE A 215 17.05 -16.58 -30.43
N PRO A 216 17.27 -17.67 -29.70
CA PRO A 216 17.47 -18.99 -30.31
C PRO A 216 16.30 -19.35 -31.21
N ASP A 217 16.60 -19.70 -32.46
CA ASP A 217 15.61 -20.17 -33.44
C ASP A 217 14.86 -21.39 -32.89
N GLY A 218 13.54 -21.40 -33.04
CA GLY A 218 12.67 -22.53 -32.69
C GLY A 218 11.98 -22.46 -31.31
N ALA A 219 12.23 -21.45 -30.50
CA ALA A 219 11.45 -21.26 -29.28
C ALA A 219 10.07 -20.66 -29.59
N GLY A 220 9.04 -21.49 -29.61
CA GLY A 220 7.66 -21.07 -29.78
C GLY A 220 7.11 -20.33 -28.56
N ILE A 221 7.54 -19.06 -28.34
CA ILE A 221 7.07 -18.23 -27.24
C ILE A 221 5.78 -17.55 -27.65
N ARG A 222 4.73 -17.74 -26.86
CA ARG A 222 3.49 -16.96 -26.93
C ARG A 222 3.43 -16.03 -25.73
N VAL A 223 3.13 -14.77 -25.99
CA VAL A 223 2.97 -13.75 -24.98
C VAL A 223 1.52 -13.34 -24.88
N ARG A 224 1.04 -13.17 -23.68
CA ARG A 224 -0.30 -12.63 -23.38
C ARG A 224 -0.28 -11.94 -22.03
N ASN A 225 -1.06 -10.91 -21.86
CA ASN A 225 -1.41 -10.38 -20.56
C ASN A 225 -2.77 -10.92 -20.13
N SER A 226 -2.78 -11.77 -19.10
CA SER A 226 -4.03 -12.36 -18.57
C SER A 226 -4.90 -11.35 -17.84
N MET A 227 -4.32 -10.27 -17.35
CA MET A 227 -4.99 -9.17 -16.65
C MET A 227 -4.84 -7.89 -17.45
N ALA A 228 -5.83 -7.00 -17.32
CA ALA A 228 -5.72 -5.65 -17.87
C ALA A 228 -4.55 -4.88 -17.19
N ALA A 229 -3.83 -4.10 -17.99
CA ALA A 229 -2.87 -3.14 -17.47
C ALA A 229 -3.63 -1.90 -16.97
N VAL A 230 -3.38 -1.51 -15.74
CA VAL A 230 -4.06 -0.41 -15.04
C VAL A 230 -3.06 0.49 -14.32
N GLY A 231 -3.50 1.62 -13.81
CA GLY A 231 -2.68 2.51 -12.97
C GLY A 231 -2.09 3.71 -13.73
N GLY A 232 -2.23 3.77 -15.06
CA GLY A 232 -1.87 4.96 -15.82
C GLY A 232 -2.87 6.09 -15.61
N THR A 233 -2.39 7.25 -15.15
CA THR A 233 -3.21 8.46 -14.92
C THR A 233 -2.74 9.63 -15.77
N SER A 234 -3.66 10.53 -16.10
CA SER A 234 -3.31 11.81 -16.73
C SER A 234 -2.58 12.71 -15.73
N PRO A 235 -1.70 13.61 -16.21
CA PRO A 235 -1.09 14.63 -15.37
C PRO A 235 -2.14 15.46 -14.63
N GLU A 236 -1.81 15.89 -13.42
CA GLU A 236 -2.69 16.75 -12.63
C GLU A 236 -2.89 18.10 -13.33
N PRO A 237 -4.14 18.57 -13.53
CA PRO A 237 -4.37 19.89 -14.10
C PRO A 237 -3.80 20.99 -13.22
N VAL A 238 -3.18 22.01 -13.82
CA VAL A 238 -2.56 23.16 -13.12
C VAL A 238 -3.55 23.84 -12.15
N ALA A 239 -4.83 23.91 -12.51
CA ALA A 239 -5.85 24.46 -11.63
C ALA A 239 -6.01 23.68 -10.32
N GLN A 240 -5.94 22.34 -10.36
CA GLN A 240 -5.96 21.49 -9.17
C GLN A 240 -4.66 21.60 -8.38
N ALA A 241 -3.52 21.63 -9.06
CA ALA A 241 -2.23 21.81 -8.42
C ALA A 241 -2.16 23.13 -7.64
N ARG A 242 -2.65 24.24 -8.22
CA ARG A 242 -2.73 25.55 -7.55
C ARG A 242 -3.62 25.51 -6.30
N LEU A 243 -4.70 24.76 -6.33
CA LEU A 243 -5.60 24.60 -5.18
C LEU A 243 -4.98 23.78 -4.06
N ARG A 244 -4.23 22.72 -4.40
CA ARG A 244 -3.65 21.76 -3.45
C ARG A 244 -2.27 22.15 -2.93
N ALA A 245 -1.44 22.80 -3.73
CA ALA A 245 -0.06 23.14 -3.38
C ALA A 245 0.09 23.87 -2.04
N PRO A 246 -0.75 24.87 -1.67
CA PRO A 246 -0.64 25.53 -0.37
C PRO A 246 -0.96 24.63 0.82
N GLN A 247 -1.67 23.52 0.60
CA GLN A 247 -2.09 22.60 1.64
C GLN A 247 -1.16 21.39 1.78
N ALA A 248 -0.39 21.07 0.73
CA ALA A 248 0.46 19.87 0.67
C ALA A 248 1.44 19.79 1.86
N LEU A 249 2.12 20.90 2.18
CA LEU A 249 3.04 21.00 3.32
C LEU A 249 2.33 20.91 4.67
N ARG A 250 1.04 21.28 4.74
CA ARG A 250 0.25 21.21 5.98
C ARG A 250 -0.34 19.83 6.23
N GLN A 251 -0.47 19.03 5.20
CA GLN A 251 -1.07 17.68 5.28
C GLN A 251 -0.06 16.62 5.71
N ARG A 252 1.24 16.87 5.57
CA ARG A 252 2.28 15.94 6.01
C ARG A 252 2.55 16.12 7.50
N LEU A 253 2.24 15.11 8.27
CA LEU A 253 2.51 15.08 9.71
C LEU A 253 4.00 14.83 9.96
N GLU A 254 4.75 15.89 10.26
CA GLU A 254 6.16 15.80 10.66
C GLU A 254 6.34 15.68 12.18
N ARG A 255 5.27 15.85 12.94
CA ARG A 255 5.23 15.72 14.40
C ARG A 255 3.86 15.21 14.85
N ALA A 256 3.88 14.25 15.75
CA ALA A 256 2.68 13.77 16.41
C ALA A 256 2.38 14.60 17.67
N VAL A 257 1.22 15.24 17.72
CA VAL A 257 0.76 16.08 18.84
C VAL A 257 -0.40 15.40 19.56
N THR A 258 -1.35 14.85 18.81
CA THR A 258 -2.53 14.14 19.31
C THR A 258 -2.34 12.63 19.18
N PRO A 259 -3.10 11.79 19.91
CA PRO A 259 -3.07 10.35 19.68
C PRO A 259 -3.40 9.97 18.23
N ALA A 260 -4.34 10.67 17.62
CA ALA A 260 -4.74 10.43 16.24
C ALA A 260 -3.57 10.61 15.25
N ASP A 261 -2.65 11.55 15.52
CA ASP A 261 -1.48 11.79 14.67
C ASP A 261 -0.55 10.57 14.65
N TYR A 262 -0.34 9.92 15.82
CA TYR A 262 0.46 8.69 15.90
C TYR A 262 -0.15 7.56 15.08
N ALA A 263 -1.47 7.39 15.17
CA ALA A 263 -2.17 6.40 14.38
C ALA A 263 -2.09 6.71 12.87
N ALA A 264 -2.25 7.98 12.49
CA ALA A 264 -2.15 8.43 11.09
C ALA A 264 -0.74 8.23 10.51
N ILE A 265 0.32 8.50 11.28
CA ILE A 265 1.71 8.24 10.88
C ILE A 265 1.93 6.75 10.65
N VAL A 266 1.44 5.89 11.54
CA VAL A 266 1.56 4.44 11.36
C VAL A 266 0.84 3.97 10.10
N LEU A 267 -0.40 4.40 9.88
CA LEU A 267 -1.18 4.02 8.69
C LEU A 267 -0.55 4.53 7.39
N ARG A 268 0.11 5.70 7.42
CA ARG A 268 0.84 6.26 6.29
C ARG A 268 2.09 5.44 5.97
N ASP A 269 2.94 5.20 6.99
CA ASP A 269 4.30 4.69 6.80
C ASP A 269 4.39 3.15 6.79
N PHE A 270 3.36 2.46 7.30
CA PHE A 270 3.27 1.00 7.37
C PHE A 270 1.99 0.45 6.72
N SER A 271 1.47 1.15 5.71
CA SER A 271 0.21 0.79 5.02
C SER A 271 0.22 -0.59 4.36
N ASP A 272 1.41 -1.13 4.09
CA ASP A 272 1.65 -2.47 3.53
C ASP A 272 1.53 -3.60 4.57
N ARG A 273 1.59 -3.28 5.88
CA ARG A 273 1.59 -4.27 6.98
C ARG A 273 0.57 -4.01 8.06
N VAL A 274 0.10 -2.78 8.17
CA VAL A 274 -0.86 -2.37 9.19
C VAL A 274 -2.19 -2.08 8.52
N GLN A 275 -3.22 -2.82 8.91
CA GLN A 275 -4.57 -2.62 8.44
C GLN A 275 -5.25 -1.48 9.17
N ARG A 276 -5.07 -1.42 10.50
CA ARG A 276 -5.68 -0.44 11.38
C ARG A 276 -4.73 -0.03 12.48
N ALA A 277 -4.78 1.24 12.84
CA ALA A 277 -4.10 1.77 14.00
C ALA A 277 -5.02 2.71 14.77
N ALA A 278 -4.95 2.68 16.08
CA ALA A 278 -5.61 3.65 16.96
C ALA A 278 -4.68 3.98 18.10
N ALA A 279 -4.79 5.19 18.62
CA ALA A 279 -3.96 5.58 19.76
C ALA A 279 -4.80 6.25 20.84
N GLN A 280 -4.37 6.11 22.09
CA GLN A 280 -5.03 6.67 23.25
C GLN A 280 -4.01 7.17 24.28
N TRP A 281 -4.36 8.26 24.95
CA TRP A 281 -3.63 8.74 26.11
C TRP A 281 -3.82 7.81 27.31
N ARG A 282 -2.72 7.55 27.99
CA ARG A 282 -2.74 6.99 29.33
C ARG A 282 -1.97 7.89 30.26
N ALA A 283 -2.66 8.50 31.21
CA ALA A 283 -2.00 9.30 32.24
C ALA A 283 -1.20 8.40 33.17
N SER A 284 0.05 8.76 33.39
CA SER A 284 0.94 8.22 34.41
C SER A 284 1.30 9.33 35.38
N SER A 285 1.78 8.99 36.58
CA SER A 285 2.19 9.98 37.57
C SER A 285 3.37 10.85 37.14
N ALA A 286 4.18 10.40 36.20
CA ALA A 286 5.42 11.08 35.80
C ALA A 286 5.44 11.51 34.32
N THR A 287 4.74 10.78 33.44
CA THR A 287 4.77 11.00 31.98
C THR A 287 3.40 10.78 31.37
N VAL A 288 3.21 11.29 30.17
CA VAL A 288 2.03 10.98 29.34
C VAL A 288 2.40 9.84 28.40
N GLU A 289 1.88 8.66 28.67
CA GLU A 289 2.03 7.51 27.80
C GLU A 289 1.01 7.58 26.65
N VAL A 290 1.48 7.42 25.42
CA VAL A 290 0.64 7.22 24.23
C VAL A 290 0.67 5.75 23.88
N ARG A 291 -0.45 5.06 24.03
CA ARG A 291 -0.60 3.69 23.56
C ARG A 291 -1.13 3.68 22.15
N VAL A 292 -0.37 3.08 21.24
CA VAL A 292 -0.74 2.90 19.84
C VAL A 292 -1.05 1.43 19.62
N ALA A 293 -2.31 1.10 19.38
CA ALA A 293 -2.74 -0.24 19.06
C ALA A 293 -2.65 -0.48 17.56
N ILE A 294 -2.07 -1.61 17.19
CA ILE A 294 -1.84 -2.02 15.81
C ILE A 294 -2.61 -3.30 15.52
N ASP A 295 -3.34 -3.29 14.42
CA ASP A 295 -3.91 -4.48 13.80
C ASP A 295 -3.20 -4.71 12.47
N ALA A 296 -2.54 -5.87 12.35
CA ALA A 296 -1.77 -6.20 11.16
C ALA A 296 -2.68 -6.60 9.99
N LEU A 297 -2.19 -6.44 8.77
CA LEU A 297 -2.85 -6.98 7.59
C LEU A 297 -2.99 -8.50 7.69
N GLY A 298 -4.14 -9.02 7.26
CA GLY A 298 -4.48 -10.42 7.33
C GLY A 298 -5.02 -10.84 8.71
N THR A 299 -4.96 -12.13 9.00
CA THR A 299 -5.57 -12.73 10.21
C THR A 299 -4.57 -12.95 11.34
N ARG A 300 -3.29 -12.67 11.14
CA ARG A 300 -2.24 -12.90 12.15
C ARG A 300 -2.09 -11.70 13.07
N ALA A 301 -1.83 -11.98 14.33
CA ALA A 301 -1.41 -10.95 15.27
C ALA A 301 -0.08 -10.32 14.82
N PRO A 302 0.12 -9.00 15.02
CA PRO A 302 1.36 -8.33 14.67
C PRO A 302 2.55 -8.96 15.42
N SER A 303 3.67 -9.18 14.71
CA SER A 303 4.87 -9.74 15.32
C SER A 303 5.51 -8.76 16.29
N ALA A 304 6.23 -9.28 17.30
CA ALA A 304 6.98 -8.43 18.23
C ALA A 304 8.01 -7.54 17.50
N THR A 305 8.60 -8.04 16.42
CA THR A 305 9.54 -7.29 15.57
C THR A 305 8.85 -6.10 14.90
N LEU A 306 7.65 -6.29 14.34
CA LEU A 306 6.88 -5.21 13.72
C LEU A 306 6.50 -4.15 14.76
N LEU A 307 6.02 -4.54 15.93
CA LEU A 307 5.65 -3.61 17.00
C LEU A 307 6.86 -2.78 17.46
N ALA A 308 8.02 -3.41 17.68
CA ALA A 308 9.25 -2.72 18.07
C ALA A 308 9.77 -1.78 16.96
N CYS A 309 9.59 -2.15 15.70
CA CYS A 309 9.97 -1.31 14.57
C CYS A 309 9.11 -0.05 14.48
N ILE A 310 7.79 -0.21 14.58
CA ILE A 310 6.85 0.92 14.60
C ILE A 310 7.13 1.83 15.80
N GLU A 311 7.37 1.26 16.99
CA GLU A 311 7.71 2.02 18.18
C GLU A 311 8.97 2.87 17.99
N ARG A 312 10.03 2.29 17.42
CA ARG A 312 11.28 2.98 17.08
C ARG A 312 11.04 4.08 16.03
N HIS A 313 10.26 3.81 15.00
CA HIS A 313 9.92 4.79 13.97
C HIS A 313 9.19 6.00 14.54
N LEU A 314 8.22 5.78 15.43
CA LEU A 314 7.45 6.85 16.07
C LEU A 314 8.29 7.74 16.99
N GLN A 315 9.49 7.30 17.44
CA GLN A 315 10.39 8.16 18.22
C GLN A 315 10.81 9.41 17.45
N ALA A 316 10.92 9.37 16.12
CA ALA A 316 11.25 10.52 15.28
C ALA A 316 10.15 11.60 15.27
N TYR A 317 8.92 11.21 15.51
CA TYR A 317 7.73 12.09 15.42
C TYR A 317 7.20 12.53 16.79
N ARG A 318 7.60 11.89 17.87
CA ARG A 318 7.02 12.15 19.19
C ARG A 318 7.40 13.51 19.75
N ARG A 319 6.52 14.08 20.56
CA ARG A 319 6.85 15.24 21.39
C ARG A 319 7.72 14.84 22.59
N ILE A 320 8.55 15.78 23.03
CA ILE A 320 9.24 15.66 24.33
C ILE A 320 8.19 15.49 25.44
N GLY A 321 8.39 14.51 26.31
CA GLY A 321 7.47 14.18 27.40
C GLY A 321 6.37 13.16 27.05
N HIS A 322 6.24 12.75 25.80
CA HIS A 322 5.41 11.61 25.45
C HIS A 322 6.22 10.30 25.50
N ASP A 323 5.73 9.33 26.22
CA ASP A 323 6.23 7.96 26.18
C ASP A 323 5.35 7.17 25.21
N VAL A 324 5.92 6.63 24.14
CA VAL A 324 5.17 5.94 23.08
C VAL A 324 5.32 4.44 23.28
N ARG A 325 4.21 3.73 23.35
CA ARG A 325 4.15 2.28 23.45
C ARG A 325 3.27 1.72 22.36
N VAL A 326 3.83 0.81 21.56
CA VAL A 326 3.11 0.12 20.49
C VAL A 326 2.68 -1.26 21.01
N VAL A 327 1.40 -1.55 20.89
CA VAL A 327 0.79 -2.79 21.40
C VAL A 327 -0.08 -3.43 20.30
N PRO A 328 -0.29 -4.76 20.33
CA PRO A 328 -1.28 -5.35 19.43
C PRO A 328 -2.68 -4.86 19.77
N ALA A 329 -3.52 -4.67 18.76
CA ALA A 329 -4.94 -4.41 18.95
C ALA A 329 -5.59 -5.62 19.64
N ARG A 330 -6.49 -5.37 20.58
CA ARG A 330 -7.20 -6.43 21.29
C ARG A 330 -8.46 -6.81 20.53
N ALA A 331 -8.51 -8.04 20.02
CA ALA A 331 -9.74 -8.58 19.46
C ALA A 331 -10.74 -8.87 20.59
N VAL A 332 -11.97 -8.40 20.43
CA VAL A 332 -13.10 -8.69 21.29
C VAL A 332 -13.98 -9.70 20.58
N ALA A 333 -13.92 -10.95 21.01
CA ALA A 333 -14.76 -12.00 20.48
C ALA A 333 -16.23 -11.73 20.86
N VAL A 334 -17.12 -11.81 19.87
CA VAL A 334 -18.54 -11.50 20.01
C VAL A 334 -19.36 -12.79 20.05
N ASP A 335 -20.30 -12.88 20.99
CA ASP A 335 -21.35 -13.87 21.04
C ASP A 335 -22.67 -13.25 20.59
N LEU A 336 -23.10 -13.61 19.38
CA LEU A 336 -24.28 -13.09 18.72
C LEU A 336 -25.30 -14.21 18.47
N ALA A 337 -26.53 -14.02 18.93
CA ALA A 337 -27.64 -14.91 18.61
C ALA A 337 -28.81 -14.14 18.00
N LEU A 338 -29.25 -14.61 16.84
CA LEU A 338 -30.37 -14.02 16.10
C LEU A 338 -31.51 -15.02 15.95
N HIS A 339 -32.73 -14.55 16.17
CA HIS A 339 -33.95 -15.23 15.80
C HIS A 339 -34.49 -14.63 14.50
N ILE A 340 -34.66 -15.45 13.47
CA ILE A 340 -35.00 -15.06 12.12
C ILE A 340 -36.33 -15.67 11.71
N CYS A 341 -37.29 -14.83 11.36
CA CYS A 341 -38.54 -15.24 10.73
C CYS A 341 -38.33 -15.31 9.22
N VAL A 342 -38.51 -16.49 8.63
CA VAL A 342 -38.35 -16.73 7.19
C VAL A 342 -39.70 -16.68 6.49
N LYS A 343 -39.75 -16.06 5.28
CA LYS A 343 -40.96 -15.97 4.46
C LYS A 343 -41.45 -17.38 4.07
N PRO A 344 -42.78 -17.64 4.02
CA PRO A 344 -43.33 -19.01 3.90
C PRO A 344 -42.90 -19.81 2.67
N HIS A 345 -42.52 -19.13 1.59
CA HIS A 345 -42.19 -19.75 0.31
C HIS A 345 -40.69 -19.94 0.07
N VAL A 346 -39.86 -19.60 1.05
CA VAL A 346 -38.39 -19.65 0.93
C VAL A 346 -37.83 -20.81 1.73
N LEU A 347 -36.76 -21.45 1.22
CA LEU A 347 -36.06 -22.54 1.90
C LEU A 347 -35.18 -21.99 3.04
N ARG A 348 -35.37 -22.50 4.26
CA ARG A 348 -34.58 -22.07 5.45
C ARG A 348 -33.09 -22.22 5.24
N GLY A 349 -32.65 -23.30 4.56
CA GLY A 349 -31.24 -23.55 4.30
C GLY A 349 -30.58 -22.48 3.46
N HIS A 350 -31.27 -21.95 2.44
CA HIS A 350 -30.77 -20.86 1.61
C HIS A 350 -30.63 -19.57 2.41
N VAL A 351 -31.65 -19.24 3.19
CA VAL A 351 -31.63 -18.04 4.04
C VAL A 351 -30.49 -18.15 5.10
N LYS A 352 -30.33 -19.34 5.71
CA LYS A 352 -29.25 -19.55 6.66
C LYS A 352 -27.87 -19.37 6.02
N ALA A 353 -27.64 -19.93 4.84
CA ALA A 353 -26.37 -19.78 4.13
C ALA A 353 -26.10 -18.32 3.76
N ALA A 354 -27.10 -17.60 3.26
CA ALA A 354 -26.96 -16.17 2.93
C ALA A 354 -26.69 -15.30 4.17
N LEU A 355 -27.35 -15.59 5.30
CA LEU A 355 -27.10 -14.89 6.58
C LEU A 355 -25.68 -15.16 7.12
N LEU A 356 -25.20 -16.41 7.05
CA LEU A 356 -23.83 -16.74 7.44
C LEU A 356 -22.80 -16.03 6.56
N GLN A 357 -23.09 -15.85 5.28
CA GLN A 357 -22.25 -15.09 4.38
C GLN A 357 -22.31 -13.59 4.68
N ALA A 358 -23.51 -13.01 4.84
CA ALA A 358 -23.68 -11.56 5.09
C ALA A 358 -23.11 -11.11 6.44
N LEU A 359 -23.22 -11.95 7.47
CA LEU A 359 -22.71 -11.69 8.83
C LEU A 359 -21.36 -12.35 9.10
N GLY A 360 -20.71 -12.91 8.09
CA GLY A 360 -19.41 -13.56 8.22
C GLY A 360 -18.24 -12.58 8.19
N ASN A 361 -17.02 -13.14 8.20
CA ASN A 361 -15.76 -12.42 8.10
C ASN A 361 -15.17 -12.45 6.67
N GLY A 362 -15.85 -13.05 5.69
CA GLY A 362 -15.44 -13.15 4.30
C GLY A 362 -15.91 -11.98 3.44
N ARG A 363 -15.85 -12.20 2.11
CA ARG A 363 -16.40 -11.27 1.11
C ARG A 363 -17.67 -11.84 0.52
N LEU A 364 -18.60 -10.95 0.17
CA LEU A 364 -19.83 -11.27 -0.53
C LEU A 364 -19.54 -11.59 -2.02
N GLN A 365 -20.55 -12.13 -2.72
CA GLN A 365 -20.41 -12.49 -4.15
C GLN A 365 -20.10 -11.29 -5.06
N ASP A 366 -20.51 -10.10 -4.69
CA ASP A 366 -20.20 -8.84 -5.36
C ASP A 366 -18.83 -8.24 -5.01
N GLY A 367 -18.04 -8.95 -4.17
CA GLY A 367 -16.73 -8.52 -3.71
C GLY A 367 -16.75 -7.57 -2.51
N ALA A 368 -17.92 -7.12 -2.07
CA ALA A 368 -18.03 -6.28 -0.88
C ALA A 368 -17.65 -7.04 0.40
N PRO A 369 -17.08 -6.37 1.42
CA PRO A 369 -16.80 -7.03 2.70
C PRO A 369 -18.10 -7.37 3.43
N ALA A 370 -18.17 -8.56 4.02
CA ALA A 370 -19.26 -8.94 4.92
C ALA A 370 -19.19 -8.15 6.23
N PHE A 371 -20.23 -8.22 7.06
CA PHE A 371 -20.37 -7.35 8.23
C PHE A 371 -19.21 -7.45 9.23
N PHE A 372 -18.76 -8.67 9.54
CA PHE A 372 -17.61 -8.91 10.43
C PHE A 372 -16.29 -9.08 9.69
N HIS A 373 -16.23 -8.69 8.41
CA HIS A 373 -14.97 -8.69 7.69
C HIS A 373 -13.96 -7.76 8.38
N PRO A 374 -12.69 -8.14 8.50
CA PRO A 374 -11.67 -7.30 9.10
C PRO A 374 -11.66 -5.86 8.55
N ASP A 375 -11.81 -5.66 7.24
CA ASP A 375 -11.83 -4.34 6.61
C ASP A 375 -13.10 -3.52 6.89
N ALA A 376 -14.18 -4.14 7.37
CA ALA A 376 -15.47 -3.46 7.59
C ALA A 376 -15.59 -2.81 8.97
N LEU A 377 -14.78 -3.22 9.94
CA LEU A 377 -14.81 -2.73 11.31
C LEU A 377 -13.55 -1.91 11.61
N THR A 378 -13.65 -0.91 12.50
CA THR A 378 -12.53 -0.10 12.96
C THR A 378 -12.30 -0.27 14.45
N LEU A 379 -11.09 0.11 14.92
CA LEU A 379 -10.76 0.14 16.34
C LEU A 379 -11.69 1.12 17.07
N GLY A 380 -12.20 0.73 18.23
CA GLY A 380 -13.10 1.54 19.05
C GLY A 380 -14.54 1.64 18.54
N GLN A 381 -14.89 0.95 17.46
CA GLN A 381 -16.22 1.01 16.88
C GLN A 381 -17.19 0.10 17.61
N ALA A 382 -18.20 0.71 18.28
CA ALA A 382 -19.28 -0.03 18.93
C ALA A 382 -20.11 -0.83 17.90
N LEU A 383 -20.57 -2.02 18.28
CA LEU A 383 -21.49 -2.81 17.48
C LEU A 383 -22.93 -2.46 17.83
N TYR A 384 -23.62 -1.79 16.92
CA TYR A 384 -25.02 -1.41 17.08
C TYR A 384 -25.97 -2.54 16.66
N VAL A 385 -26.94 -2.85 17.52
CA VAL A 385 -28.02 -3.81 17.23
C VAL A 385 -28.73 -3.45 15.94
N SER A 386 -29.02 -2.16 15.72
CA SER A 386 -29.70 -1.67 14.51
C SER A 386 -28.94 -2.00 13.22
N ARG A 387 -27.60 -1.91 13.21
CA ARG A 387 -26.78 -2.27 12.04
C ARG A 387 -26.84 -3.77 11.76
N ILE A 388 -26.74 -4.61 12.81
CA ILE A 388 -26.82 -6.06 12.67
C ILE A 388 -28.20 -6.45 12.11
N VAL A 389 -29.29 -5.88 12.66
CA VAL A 389 -30.65 -6.11 12.19
C VAL A 389 -30.81 -5.65 10.71
N ALA A 390 -30.29 -4.48 10.36
CA ALA A 390 -30.36 -3.97 8.98
C ALA A 390 -29.70 -4.92 7.97
N VAL A 391 -28.50 -5.44 8.28
CA VAL A 391 -27.79 -6.38 7.42
C VAL A 391 -28.54 -7.72 7.31
N ALA A 392 -29.03 -8.24 8.43
CA ALA A 392 -29.77 -9.50 8.41
C ALA A 392 -31.14 -9.37 7.71
N GLN A 393 -31.82 -8.23 7.85
CA GLN A 393 -33.11 -7.94 7.20
C GLN A 393 -32.98 -7.74 5.69
N ALA A 394 -31.81 -7.30 5.22
CA ALA A 394 -31.54 -7.13 3.78
C ALA A 394 -31.38 -8.44 3.04
N VAL A 395 -31.23 -9.57 3.75
CA VAL A 395 -31.12 -10.88 3.12
C VAL A 395 -32.47 -11.34 2.57
N ASP A 396 -32.50 -11.72 1.31
CA ASP A 396 -33.72 -12.20 0.64
C ASP A 396 -34.32 -13.40 1.38
N GLY A 397 -35.63 -13.36 1.58
CA GLY A 397 -36.36 -14.41 2.30
C GLY A 397 -36.49 -14.15 3.81
N VAL A 398 -35.86 -13.17 4.38
CA VAL A 398 -36.05 -12.74 5.76
C VAL A 398 -37.34 -11.91 5.88
N ALA A 399 -38.23 -12.28 6.79
CA ALA A 399 -39.45 -11.53 7.13
C ALA A 399 -39.24 -10.66 8.37
N GLY A 400 -38.46 -11.12 9.34
CA GLY A 400 -38.19 -10.37 10.57
C GLY A 400 -36.93 -10.90 11.28
N VAL A 401 -36.30 -10.02 12.04
CA VAL A 401 -35.06 -10.31 12.79
C VAL A 401 -35.21 -9.81 14.23
N VAL A 402 -34.88 -10.68 15.19
CA VAL A 402 -34.78 -10.32 16.61
C VAL A 402 -33.42 -10.71 17.12
N VAL A 403 -32.69 -9.78 17.71
CA VAL A 403 -31.42 -10.08 18.37
C VAL A 403 -31.72 -10.61 19.77
N GLN A 404 -31.37 -11.87 20.02
CA GLN A 404 -31.57 -12.52 21.30
C GLN A 404 -30.39 -12.36 22.24
N ARG A 405 -29.19 -12.29 21.69
CA ARG A 405 -27.95 -12.13 22.45
C ARG A 405 -26.93 -11.31 21.64
N LEU A 406 -26.34 -10.34 22.29
CA LEU A 406 -25.20 -9.57 21.81
C LEU A 406 -24.34 -9.24 23.02
N GLN A 407 -23.22 -9.90 23.17
CA GLN A 407 -22.32 -9.72 24.30
C GLN A 407 -20.89 -10.10 23.94
N ARG A 408 -19.94 -9.80 24.82
CA ARG A 408 -18.57 -10.34 24.71
C ARG A 408 -18.61 -11.85 25.00
N LEU A 409 -17.91 -12.63 24.19
CA LEU A 409 -17.83 -14.06 24.37
C LEU A 409 -17.18 -14.37 25.74
N TYR A 410 -17.74 -15.32 26.47
CA TYR A 410 -17.35 -15.74 27.83
C TYR A 410 -17.53 -14.69 28.93
N GLU A 411 -18.17 -13.55 28.62
CA GLU A 411 -18.57 -12.58 29.64
C GLU A 411 -20.09 -12.63 29.87
N THR A 412 -20.53 -12.19 31.03
CA THR A 412 -21.96 -12.06 31.32
C THR A 412 -22.54 -10.82 30.65
N ALA A 413 -23.79 -10.93 30.19
CA ALA A 413 -24.48 -9.77 29.58
C ALA A 413 -24.52 -8.60 30.57
N ASN A 414 -24.19 -7.42 30.06
CA ASN A 414 -24.13 -6.17 30.82
C ASN A 414 -25.12 -5.13 30.28
N GLY A 415 -26.27 -5.58 29.80
CA GLY A 415 -27.34 -4.73 29.32
C GLY A 415 -27.17 -4.21 27.88
N GLU A 416 -26.34 -4.87 27.08
CA GLU A 416 -26.02 -4.45 25.70
C GLU A 416 -27.26 -4.37 24.80
N LEU A 417 -28.19 -5.33 24.94
CA LEU A 417 -29.46 -5.31 24.20
C LEU A 417 -30.35 -4.14 24.60
N ALA A 418 -30.40 -3.82 25.89
CA ALA A 418 -31.18 -2.68 26.39
C ALA A 418 -30.52 -1.34 25.97
N ALA A 419 -29.21 -1.28 25.96
CA ALA A 419 -28.44 -0.13 25.46
C ALA A 419 -28.49 0.02 23.93
N GLY A 420 -28.79 -1.08 23.22
CA GLY A 420 -28.84 -1.11 21.76
C GLY A 420 -27.45 -1.24 21.07
N PHE A 421 -26.38 -1.45 21.83
CA PHE A 421 -25.04 -1.63 21.31
C PHE A 421 -24.13 -2.40 22.27
N LEU A 422 -23.12 -3.02 21.71
CA LEU A 422 -21.96 -3.57 22.45
C LEU A 422 -20.81 -2.56 22.39
N ALA A 423 -20.37 -2.09 23.54
CA ALA A 423 -19.25 -1.15 23.65
C ALA A 423 -17.91 -1.85 23.36
N ILE A 424 -17.10 -1.24 22.48
CA ILE A 424 -15.75 -1.68 22.13
C ILE A 424 -14.78 -0.57 22.56
N GLY A 425 -13.72 -0.94 23.27
CA GLY A 425 -12.72 0.03 23.75
C GLY A 425 -11.91 0.64 22.62
N ALA A 426 -11.35 1.83 22.83
CA ALA A 426 -10.63 2.59 21.79
C ALA A 426 -9.46 1.81 21.13
N LEU A 427 -8.85 0.87 21.85
CA LEU A 427 -7.76 0.02 21.35
C LEU A 427 -8.22 -1.42 21.06
N GLU A 428 -9.53 -1.64 21.02
CA GLU A 428 -10.15 -2.93 20.77
C GLU A 428 -10.87 -2.92 19.41
N VAL A 429 -11.03 -4.12 18.85
CA VAL A 429 -11.82 -4.35 17.64
C VAL A 429 -12.72 -5.58 17.83
N ALA A 430 -13.96 -5.48 17.39
CA ALA A 430 -14.86 -6.62 17.43
C ALA A 430 -14.45 -7.69 16.42
N ARG A 431 -14.56 -8.96 16.80
CA ARG A 431 -14.26 -10.12 15.98
C ARG A 431 -15.35 -11.18 16.11
N LEU A 432 -15.81 -11.71 14.98
CA LEU A 432 -16.72 -12.83 14.91
C LEU A 432 -16.38 -13.67 13.67
N ASP A 433 -15.56 -14.70 13.86
CA ASP A 433 -15.15 -15.59 12.77
C ASP A 433 -16.17 -16.71 12.55
N ASN A 434 -16.91 -17.08 13.60
CA ASN A 434 -17.84 -18.22 13.60
C ASN A 434 -17.21 -19.50 13.07
N ASP A 435 -15.94 -19.72 13.39
CA ASP A 435 -15.17 -20.89 12.98
C ASP A 435 -15.27 -21.99 14.07
N PRO A 436 -15.79 -23.17 13.73
CA PRO A 436 -15.87 -24.28 14.69
C PRO A 436 -14.51 -24.76 15.22
N VAL A 437 -13.43 -24.51 14.47
CA VAL A 437 -12.07 -24.90 14.87
C VAL A 437 -11.49 -23.90 15.88
N ASN A 438 -11.89 -22.63 15.79
CA ASN A 438 -11.43 -21.54 16.64
C ASN A 438 -12.62 -20.80 17.29
N PRO A 439 -13.40 -21.48 18.16
CA PRO A 439 -14.62 -20.91 18.72
C PRO A 439 -14.37 -19.67 19.60
N GLU A 440 -13.16 -19.50 20.08
CA GLU A 440 -12.72 -18.32 20.87
C GLU A 440 -12.73 -17.02 20.07
N ASN A 441 -12.81 -17.07 18.75
CA ASN A 441 -12.85 -15.90 17.88
C ASN A 441 -14.26 -15.33 17.64
N GLY A 442 -15.24 -15.81 18.37
CA GLY A 442 -16.62 -15.35 18.31
C GLY A 442 -17.57 -16.37 17.67
N GLN A 443 -18.83 -16.31 18.09
CA GLN A 443 -19.86 -17.27 17.72
C GLN A 443 -21.12 -16.57 17.20
N LEU A 444 -21.72 -17.14 16.14
CA LEU A 444 -23.00 -16.72 15.57
C LEU A 444 -24.01 -17.87 15.66
N ALA A 445 -25.03 -17.72 16.48
CA ALA A 445 -26.15 -18.63 16.56
C ALA A 445 -27.36 -18.10 15.77
N LEU A 446 -27.87 -18.87 14.83
CA LEU A 446 -29.04 -18.52 14.02
C LEU A 446 -30.18 -19.49 14.29
N MET A 447 -31.28 -19.00 14.85
CA MET A 447 -32.54 -19.73 15.02
C MET A 447 -33.52 -19.25 13.93
N LEU A 448 -33.93 -20.16 13.06
CA LEU A 448 -34.83 -19.84 11.93
C LEU A 448 -36.20 -20.48 12.15
N GLU A 449 -37.23 -19.68 12.06
CA GLU A 449 -38.64 -20.10 12.10
C GLU A 449 -39.39 -19.72 10.82
N GLY A 450 -40.45 -20.45 10.49
CA GLY A 450 -41.17 -20.24 9.23
C GLY A 450 -40.45 -20.88 8.02
N GLY A 451 -40.77 -20.47 6.83
CA GLY A 451 -40.21 -21.00 5.58
C GLY A 451 -40.57 -22.49 5.31
N ARG A 452 -39.88 -23.05 4.32
CA ARG A 452 -39.97 -24.48 3.98
C ARG A 452 -38.76 -25.24 4.50
#